data_cfc56e52694cf0447c1d00a63f857f33
#
_entry.id   cfc56e52694cf0447c1d00a63f857f33
#
_cell.length_a   1.000
_cell.length_b   1.000
_cell.length_c   1.000
_cell.angle_alpha   90.00
_cell.angle_beta   90.00
_cell.angle_gamma   90.00
#
_symmetry.space_group_name_H-M   'P 1'
#
loop_
_entity.id
_entity.type
_entity.pdbx_description
1 polymer ?
#
loop_
_entity_poly.entity_id
_entity_poly.type
_entity_poly.pdbx_seq_one_letter_code
_entity_poly.pdbx_strand_id
1 'polypeptide(L)'
;MVAFGAFDLYAGDIASRQLRYQLLRADRSSIYFGRLLGLCITLVAVLSLLGLVVTVYLGLKLGAYPWGEMLLWALQGTLMMVVVSLPYTALCGWISTAAGGSFTSLTLASLAIGGVPLLASLGSLQFDSAQYVNWLLPWGFQSRLLHHDPLQQGLAIGGCLLQTAVFVWLGHRTFLRRDL
;
A
#
# COMPACT_ATOMS: atom_id res chain seq x y z
N MET A 1 7.51 -4.44 -4.33
CA MET A 1 8.15 -3.11 -4.35
C MET A 1 7.64 -2.17 -3.26
N VAL A 2 6.31 -1.97 -3.11
CA VAL A 2 5.74 -1.08 -2.07
C VAL A 2 6.21 -1.44 -0.67
N ALA A 3 6.22 -2.74 -0.32
CA ALA A 3 6.70 -3.22 0.97
C ALA A 3 8.15 -2.83 1.26
N PHE A 4 9.03 -2.91 0.24
CA PHE A 4 10.45 -2.56 0.40
C PHE A 4 10.70 -1.05 0.55
N GLY A 5 9.79 -0.18 0.08
CA GLY A 5 9.89 1.26 0.31
C GLY A 5 9.28 1.71 1.64
N ALA A 6 8.32 0.94 2.16
CA ALA A 6 7.50 1.34 3.31
C ALA A 6 7.94 0.69 4.64
N PHE A 7 8.69 -0.43 4.61
CA PHE A 7 9.02 -1.17 5.84
C PHE A 7 9.90 -0.38 6.80
N ASP A 8 10.76 0.49 6.30
CA ASP A 8 11.70 1.26 7.11
C ASP A 8 11.27 2.71 7.37
N LEU A 9 10.03 3.05 7.02
CA LEU A 9 9.53 4.42 7.11
C LEU A 9 9.68 5.06 8.49
N TYR A 10 9.56 4.26 9.55
CA TYR A 10 9.68 4.69 10.94
C TYR A 10 10.66 3.82 11.74
N ALA A 11 10.79 2.54 11.38
CA ALA A 11 11.49 1.54 12.18
C ALA A 11 12.99 1.83 12.35
N GLY A 12 13.67 2.32 11.30
CA GLY A 12 15.09 2.69 11.35
C GLY A 12 15.34 3.89 12.25
N ASP A 13 14.51 4.90 12.16
CA ASP A 13 14.67 6.11 13.00
C ASP A 13 14.28 5.86 14.46
N ILE A 14 13.36 4.94 14.70
CA ILE A 14 13.05 4.47 16.06
C ILE A 14 14.25 3.74 16.63
N ALA A 15 14.83 2.80 15.89
CA ALA A 15 15.99 2.03 16.32
C ALA A 15 17.23 2.90 16.57
N SER A 16 17.48 3.89 15.71
CA SER A 16 18.63 4.82 15.82
C SER A 16 18.39 5.99 16.77
N ARG A 17 17.21 6.10 17.38
CA ARG A 17 16.77 7.22 18.25
C ARG A 17 16.77 8.60 17.56
N GLN A 18 16.88 8.67 16.25
CA GLN A 18 16.87 9.93 15.48
C GLN A 18 15.52 10.66 15.60
N LEU A 19 14.44 9.93 15.80
CA LEU A 19 13.10 10.51 16.04
C LEU A 19 13.08 11.49 17.23
N ARG A 20 13.89 11.29 18.26
CA ARG A 20 13.96 12.21 19.41
C ARG A 20 14.39 13.62 19.01
N TYR A 21 15.34 13.74 18.10
CA TYR A 21 15.81 15.04 17.61
C TYR A 21 14.78 15.73 16.71
N GLN A 22 14.00 14.96 15.95
CA GLN A 22 12.94 15.49 15.11
C GLN A 22 11.76 15.99 15.95
N LEU A 23 11.43 15.30 17.04
CA LEU A 23 10.38 15.67 17.98
C LEU A 23 10.65 16.97 18.75
N LEU A 24 11.89 17.44 18.80
CA LEU A 24 12.23 18.76 19.35
C LEU A 24 11.79 19.90 18.42
N ARG A 25 11.50 19.63 17.14
CA ARG A 25 11.21 20.65 16.12
C ARG A 25 9.82 20.51 15.48
N ALA A 26 9.15 19.36 15.63
CA ALA A 26 7.86 19.11 15.00
C ALA A 26 6.99 18.18 15.85
N ASP A 27 5.69 18.35 15.75
CA ASP A 27 4.71 17.49 16.42
C ASP A 27 4.74 16.06 15.88
N ARG A 28 4.45 15.09 16.75
CA ARG A 28 4.40 13.66 16.41
C ARG A 28 3.49 13.36 15.22
N SER A 29 2.32 13.99 15.20
CA SER A 29 1.36 13.83 14.10
C SER A 29 1.90 14.34 12.78
N SER A 30 2.56 15.51 12.78
CA SER A 30 3.16 16.10 11.57
C SER A 30 4.27 15.22 11.00
N ILE A 31 5.09 14.60 11.84
CA ILE A 31 6.14 13.67 11.41
C ILE A 31 5.50 12.42 10.79
N TYR A 32 4.47 11.86 11.44
CA TYR A 32 3.78 10.66 10.95
C TYR A 32 3.15 10.90 9.57
N PHE A 33 2.30 11.91 9.45
CA PHE A 33 1.61 12.20 8.19
C PHE A 33 2.56 12.71 7.10
N GLY A 34 3.57 13.51 7.45
CA GLY A 34 4.55 14.01 6.49
C GLY A 34 5.32 12.89 5.80
N ARG A 35 5.76 11.89 6.56
CA ARG A 35 6.47 10.72 6.00
C ARG A 35 5.55 9.82 5.18
N LEU A 36 4.36 9.53 5.68
CA LEU A 36 3.39 8.72 4.96
C LEU A 36 3.01 9.38 3.62
N LEU A 37 2.79 10.70 3.64
CA LEU A 37 2.45 11.47 2.44
C LEU A 37 3.63 11.49 1.46
N GLY A 38 4.86 11.68 1.94
CA GLY A 38 6.08 11.62 1.12
C GLY A 38 6.19 10.26 0.42
N LEU A 39 5.95 9.16 1.15
CA LEU A 39 5.94 7.81 0.56
C LEU A 39 4.84 7.65 -0.50
N CYS A 40 3.63 8.14 -0.22
CA CYS A 40 2.54 8.09 -1.20
C CYS A 40 2.85 8.88 -2.47
N ILE A 41 3.43 10.08 -2.35
CA ILE A 41 3.85 10.89 -3.51
C ILE A 41 4.92 10.16 -4.32
N THR A 42 5.94 9.61 -3.67
CA THR A 42 7.00 8.84 -4.34
C THR A 42 6.41 7.64 -5.07
N LEU A 43 5.47 6.93 -4.45
CA LEU A 43 4.82 5.77 -5.04
C LEU A 43 3.99 6.15 -6.27
N VAL A 44 3.19 7.23 -6.18
CA VAL A 44 2.43 7.75 -7.33
C VAL A 44 3.37 8.14 -8.47
N ALA A 45 4.48 8.83 -8.17
CA ALA A 45 5.45 9.24 -9.18
C ALA A 45 6.09 8.01 -9.88
N VAL A 46 6.50 7.00 -9.11
CA VAL A 46 7.10 5.76 -9.66
C VAL A 46 6.09 4.99 -10.51
N LEU A 47 4.85 4.81 -10.02
CA LEU A 47 3.81 4.10 -10.78
C LEU A 47 3.43 4.84 -12.05
N SER A 48 3.35 6.18 -12.02
CA SER A 48 3.07 7.01 -13.19
C SER A 48 4.20 6.91 -14.23
N LEU A 49 5.45 6.95 -13.79
CA LEU A 49 6.60 6.79 -14.67
C LEU A 49 6.62 5.40 -15.32
N LEU A 50 6.40 4.34 -14.54
CA LEU A 50 6.31 2.97 -15.06
C LEU A 50 5.15 2.82 -16.05
N GLY A 51 3.96 3.36 -15.74
CA GLY A 51 2.80 3.36 -16.61
C GLY A 51 3.10 4.05 -17.95
N LEU A 52 3.78 5.19 -17.90
CA LEU A 52 4.18 5.94 -19.11
C LEU A 52 5.19 5.14 -19.96
N VAL A 53 6.23 4.56 -19.35
CA VAL A 53 7.23 3.74 -20.04
C VAL A 53 6.58 2.53 -20.73
N VAL A 54 5.70 1.82 -20.01
CA VAL A 54 4.98 0.66 -20.57
C VAL A 54 4.09 1.08 -21.73
N THR A 55 3.37 2.20 -21.59
CA THR A 55 2.48 2.71 -22.65
C THR A 55 3.24 3.10 -23.91
N VAL A 56 4.36 3.82 -23.75
CA VAL A 56 5.22 4.19 -24.89
C VAL A 56 5.78 2.93 -25.56
N TYR A 57 6.28 1.97 -24.77
CA TYR A 57 6.81 0.72 -25.32
C TYR A 57 5.74 -0.07 -26.11
N LEU A 58 4.53 -0.23 -25.55
CA LEU A 58 3.44 -0.92 -26.22
C LEU A 58 2.95 -0.16 -27.45
N GLY A 59 2.88 1.16 -27.41
CA GLY A 59 2.49 1.99 -28.56
C GLY A 59 3.46 1.85 -29.73
N LEU A 60 4.76 1.80 -29.46
CA LEU A 60 5.78 1.60 -30.49
C LEU A 60 5.79 0.18 -31.05
N LYS A 61 5.47 -0.83 -30.25
CA LYS A 61 5.50 -2.24 -30.67
C LYS A 61 4.21 -2.70 -31.35
N LEU A 62 3.07 -2.28 -30.84
CA LEU A 62 1.77 -2.76 -31.34
C LEU A 62 1.23 -1.93 -32.50
N GLY A 63 1.52 -0.61 -32.55
CA GLY A 63 1.17 0.30 -33.66
C GLY A 63 -0.30 0.34 -34.12
N ALA A 64 -1.13 -0.51 -33.53
CA ALA A 64 -2.50 -0.79 -33.98
C ALA A 64 -3.57 0.11 -33.37
N TYR A 65 -3.25 0.84 -32.29
CA TYR A 65 -4.21 1.63 -31.54
C TYR A 65 -3.86 3.12 -31.58
N PRO A 66 -4.88 4.00 -31.61
CA PRO A 66 -4.65 5.44 -31.54
C PRO A 66 -4.06 5.84 -30.17
N TRP A 67 -3.05 6.69 -30.19
CA TRP A 67 -2.31 7.13 -29.00
C TRP A 67 -3.21 7.68 -27.88
N GLY A 68 -4.32 8.35 -28.26
CA GLY A 68 -5.28 8.89 -27.28
C GLY A 68 -5.94 7.79 -26.43
N GLU A 69 -6.36 6.72 -27.03
CA GLU A 69 -6.97 5.59 -26.31
C GLU A 69 -5.95 4.88 -25.42
N MET A 70 -4.73 4.68 -25.92
CA MET A 70 -3.67 4.07 -25.12
C MET A 70 -3.32 4.90 -23.89
N LEU A 71 -3.27 6.22 -23.99
CA LEU A 71 -3.04 7.11 -22.85
C LEU A 71 -4.17 7.05 -21.83
N LEU A 72 -5.42 6.99 -22.28
CA LEU A 72 -6.57 6.85 -21.37
C LEU A 72 -6.52 5.53 -20.60
N TRP A 73 -6.23 4.42 -21.29
CA TRP A 73 -6.04 3.11 -20.67
C TRP A 73 -4.88 3.10 -19.65
N ALA A 74 -3.77 3.75 -20.01
CA ALA A 74 -2.62 3.89 -19.13
C ALA A 74 -2.95 4.70 -17.87
N LEU A 75 -3.68 5.80 -18.03
CA LEU A 75 -4.11 6.62 -16.91
C LEU A 75 -5.03 5.85 -15.97
N GLN A 76 -6.04 5.15 -16.53
CA GLN A 76 -6.94 4.33 -15.75
C GLN A 76 -6.21 3.21 -15.02
N GLY A 77 -5.32 2.48 -15.71
CA GLY A 77 -4.49 1.42 -15.11
C GLY A 77 -3.60 1.95 -13.98
N THR A 78 -2.96 3.10 -14.20
CA THR A 78 -2.12 3.74 -13.17
C THR A 78 -2.95 4.15 -11.95
N LEU A 79 -4.12 4.75 -12.14
CA LEU A 79 -5.03 5.10 -11.03
C LEU A 79 -5.45 3.87 -10.24
N MET A 80 -5.81 2.77 -10.91
CA MET A 80 -6.16 1.52 -10.23
C MET A 80 -4.99 0.94 -9.45
N MET A 81 -3.77 0.96 -10.01
CA MET A 81 -2.55 0.53 -9.31
C MET A 81 -2.25 1.38 -8.07
N VAL A 82 -2.47 2.69 -8.14
CA VAL A 82 -2.33 3.60 -7.00
C VAL A 82 -3.33 3.22 -5.92
N VAL A 83 -4.61 3.06 -6.25
CA VAL A 83 -5.66 2.70 -5.29
C VAL A 83 -5.35 1.38 -4.59
N VAL A 84 -4.93 0.35 -5.35
CA VAL A 84 -4.53 -0.95 -4.77
C VAL A 84 -3.34 -0.81 -3.84
N SER A 85 -2.38 0.05 -4.15
CA SER A 85 -1.14 0.18 -3.37
C SER A 85 -1.32 0.93 -2.05
N LEU A 86 -2.35 1.79 -1.92
CA LEU A 86 -2.60 2.58 -0.70
C LEU A 86 -2.78 1.73 0.56
N PRO A 87 -3.65 0.69 0.61
CA PRO A 87 -3.80 -0.12 1.82
C PRO A 87 -2.53 -0.90 2.17
N TYR A 88 -1.71 -1.30 1.18
CA TYR A 88 -0.41 -1.95 1.46
C TYR A 88 0.60 -0.98 2.07
N THR A 89 0.67 0.26 1.56
CA THR A 89 1.53 1.29 2.13
C THR A 89 1.12 1.64 3.55
N ALA A 90 -0.17 1.76 3.80
CA ALA A 90 -0.71 2.04 5.13
C ALA A 90 -0.45 0.89 6.12
N LEU A 91 -0.63 -0.37 5.68
CA LEU A 91 -0.33 -1.56 6.47
C LEU A 91 1.16 -1.63 6.83
N CYS A 92 2.06 -1.44 5.85
CA CYS A 92 3.50 -1.42 6.11
C CYS A 92 3.91 -0.25 7.02
N GLY A 93 3.30 0.92 6.85
CA GLY A 93 3.49 2.06 7.73
C GLY A 93 3.09 1.74 9.18
N TRP A 94 1.95 1.10 9.39
CA TRP A 94 1.53 0.64 10.72
C TRP A 94 2.51 -0.37 11.31
N ILE A 95 2.89 -1.40 10.56
CA ILE A 95 3.88 -2.41 11.00
C ILE A 95 5.21 -1.73 11.35
N SER A 96 5.66 -0.77 10.54
CA SER A 96 6.89 -0.01 10.79
C SER A 96 6.85 0.80 12.09
N THR A 97 5.68 1.35 12.47
CA THR A 97 5.52 2.03 13.76
C THR A 97 5.48 1.06 14.94
N ALA A 98 5.00 -0.17 14.75
CA ALA A 98 4.92 -1.19 15.80
C ALA A 98 6.25 -1.94 15.99
N ALA A 99 7.07 -2.04 14.94
CA ALA A 99 8.34 -2.75 14.97
C ALA A 99 9.41 -2.04 15.82
N GLY A 100 10.31 -2.83 16.42
CA GLY A 100 11.44 -2.30 17.21
C GLY A 100 12.69 -1.98 16.37
N GLY A 101 12.70 -2.32 15.08
CA GLY A 101 13.81 -2.09 14.17
C GLY A 101 13.48 -2.48 12.74
N SER A 102 14.33 -2.05 11.80
CA SER A 102 14.12 -2.22 10.36
C SER A 102 13.97 -3.69 9.94
N PHE A 103 14.81 -4.58 10.48
CA PHE A 103 14.74 -6.01 10.16
C PHE A 103 13.43 -6.64 10.64
N THR A 104 13.01 -6.33 11.87
CA THR A 104 11.74 -6.81 12.42
C THR A 104 10.55 -6.30 11.60
N SER A 105 10.59 -5.04 11.19
CA SER A 105 9.57 -4.44 10.34
C SER A 105 9.48 -5.13 8.97
N LEU A 106 10.64 -5.37 8.33
CA LEU A 106 10.69 -6.09 7.04
C LEU A 106 10.11 -7.50 7.16
N THR A 107 10.52 -8.24 8.20
CA THR A 107 10.04 -9.61 8.43
C THR A 107 8.53 -9.64 8.66
N LEU A 108 8.00 -8.77 9.52
CA LEU A 108 6.57 -8.67 9.79
C LEU A 108 5.78 -8.24 8.55
N ALA A 109 6.28 -7.26 7.79
CA ALA A 109 5.64 -6.81 6.55
C ALA A 109 5.62 -7.93 5.49
N SER A 110 6.72 -8.66 5.33
CA SER A 110 6.80 -9.79 4.40
C SER A 110 5.86 -10.93 4.82
N LEU A 111 5.77 -11.21 6.11
CA LEU A 111 4.85 -12.22 6.64
C LEU A 111 3.38 -11.78 6.46
N ALA A 112 3.07 -10.51 6.71
CA ALA A 112 1.72 -9.98 6.52
C ALA A 112 1.30 -10.00 5.04
N ILE A 113 2.18 -9.60 4.12
CA ILE A 113 1.85 -9.48 2.69
C ILE A 113 1.93 -10.82 1.95
N GLY A 114 2.86 -11.69 2.32
CA GLY A 114 3.08 -12.97 1.66
C GLY A 114 2.54 -14.17 2.46
N GLY A 115 2.81 -14.23 3.76
CA GLY A 115 2.47 -15.38 4.60
C GLY A 115 0.97 -15.49 4.87
N VAL A 116 0.31 -14.39 5.21
CA VAL A 116 -1.13 -14.43 5.53
C VAL A 116 -2.00 -14.82 4.31
N PRO A 117 -1.77 -14.30 3.08
CA PRO A 117 -2.51 -14.79 1.91
C PRO A 117 -2.28 -16.27 1.62
N LEU A 118 -1.05 -16.75 1.78
CA LEU A 118 -0.75 -18.17 1.61
C LEU A 118 -1.51 -19.03 2.61
N LEU A 119 -1.53 -18.63 3.87
CA LEU A 119 -2.29 -19.33 4.91
C LEU A 119 -3.80 -19.26 4.65
N ALA A 120 -4.30 -18.10 4.22
CA ALA A 120 -5.71 -17.93 3.89
C ALA A 120 -6.12 -18.79 2.68
N SER A 121 -5.27 -18.86 1.65
CA SER A 121 -5.53 -19.72 0.48
C SER A 121 -5.49 -21.20 0.81
N LEU A 122 -4.55 -21.64 1.65
CA LEU A 122 -4.50 -23.02 2.14
C LEU A 122 -5.70 -23.33 3.06
N GLY A 123 -6.06 -22.41 3.92
CA GLY A 123 -7.22 -22.55 4.81
C GLY A 123 -8.55 -22.62 4.06
N SER A 124 -8.69 -21.93 2.93
CA SER A 124 -9.91 -21.97 2.10
C SER A 124 -10.14 -23.32 1.42
N LEU A 125 -9.11 -24.18 1.33
CA LEU A 125 -9.24 -25.56 0.85
C LEU A 125 -9.96 -26.47 1.86
N GLN A 126 -9.92 -26.12 3.15
CA GLN A 126 -10.50 -26.92 4.22
C GLN A 126 -11.72 -26.27 4.89
N PHE A 127 -11.79 -24.95 4.90
CA PHE A 127 -12.84 -24.18 5.59
C PHE A 127 -13.38 -23.06 4.71
N ASP A 128 -14.66 -23.12 4.36
CA ASP A 128 -15.35 -22.07 3.57
C ASP A 128 -15.30 -20.69 4.26
N SER A 129 -15.25 -20.68 5.59
CA SER A 129 -15.13 -19.44 6.37
C SER A 129 -13.79 -18.69 6.18
N ALA A 130 -12.73 -19.35 5.71
CA ALA A 130 -11.45 -18.72 5.45
C ALA A 130 -11.50 -17.70 4.30
N GLN A 131 -12.51 -17.78 3.43
CA GLN A 131 -12.74 -16.80 2.37
C GLN A 131 -13.02 -15.39 2.93
N TYR A 132 -13.65 -15.28 4.09
CA TYR A 132 -13.95 -13.97 4.71
C TYR A 132 -12.69 -13.25 5.19
N VAL A 133 -11.61 -13.99 5.53
CA VAL A 133 -10.33 -13.40 5.90
C VAL A 133 -9.72 -12.61 4.74
N ASN A 134 -9.92 -13.08 3.50
CA ASN A 134 -9.44 -12.39 2.31
C ASN A 134 -10.04 -10.99 2.16
N TRP A 135 -11.26 -10.75 2.64
CA TRP A 135 -11.92 -9.43 2.57
C TRP A 135 -11.35 -8.41 3.56
N LEU A 136 -10.79 -8.92 4.65
CA LEU A 136 -10.17 -8.05 5.67
C LEU A 136 -8.80 -7.52 5.24
N LEU A 137 -8.19 -8.16 4.26
CA LEU A 137 -6.82 -7.93 3.83
C LEU A 137 -6.77 -7.18 2.48
N PRO A 138 -5.70 -6.44 2.18
CA PRO A 138 -5.63 -5.57 1.01
C PRO A 138 -5.89 -6.25 -0.34
N TRP A 139 -5.60 -7.55 -0.47
CA TRP A 139 -5.80 -8.29 -1.73
C TRP A 139 -7.25 -8.71 -2.01
N GLY A 140 -8.14 -8.69 -1.02
CA GLY A 140 -9.53 -9.16 -1.19
C GLY A 140 -10.34 -8.35 -2.22
N PHE A 141 -9.93 -7.11 -2.47
CA PHE A 141 -10.61 -6.22 -3.42
C PHE A 141 -9.95 -6.18 -4.81
N GLN A 142 -8.75 -6.75 -4.99
CA GLN A 142 -7.99 -6.65 -6.25
C GLN A 142 -8.75 -7.24 -7.45
N SER A 143 -9.35 -8.41 -7.28
CA SER A 143 -10.11 -9.08 -8.35
C SER A 143 -11.33 -8.27 -8.82
N ARG A 144 -11.94 -7.49 -7.93
CA ARG A 144 -13.10 -6.66 -8.22
C ARG A 144 -12.76 -5.34 -8.88
N LEU A 145 -11.54 -4.80 -8.64
CA LEU A 145 -11.07 -3.59 -9.30
C LEU A 145 -10.88 -3.77 -10.81
N LEU A 146 -10.61 -5.00 -11.25
CA LEU A 146 -10.48 -5.37 -12.67
C LEU A 146 -11.80 -5.77 -13.34
N HIS A 147 -12.90 -5.74 -12.59
CA HIS A 147 -14.21 -6.09 -13.14
C HIS A 147 -14.76 -4.99 -14.05
N HIS A 148 -15.48 -5.36 -15.11
CA HIS A 148 -16.06 -4.39 -16.06
C HIS A 148 -17.28 -3.64 -15.52
N ASP A 149 -17.83 -4.09 -14.40
CA ASP A 149 -19.00 -3.49 -13.77
C ASP A 149 -18.59 -2.28 -12.90
N PRO A 150 -19.03 -1.05 -13.24
CA PRO A 150 -18.64 0.16 -12.53
C PRO A 150 -19.09 0.17 -11.06
N LEU A 151 -20.16 -0.53 -10.72
CA LEU A 151 -20.63 -0.61 -9.35
C LEU A 151 -19.69 -1.46 -8.48
N GLN A 152 -19.21 -2.59 -9.01
CA GLN A 152 -18.24 -3.43 -8.33
C GLN A 152 -16.87 -2.75 -8.19
N GLN A 153 -16.44 -2.00 -9.21
CA GLN A 153 -15.25 -1.17 -9.13
C GLN A 153 -15.38 -0.10 -8.04
N GLY A 154 -16.50 0.61 -7.99
CA GLY A 154 -16.76 1.64 -6.98
C GLY A 154 -16.72 1.09 -5.55
N LEU A 155 -17.36 -0.08 -5.32
CA LEU A 155 -17.30 -0.77 -4.04
C LEU A 155 -15.89 -1.21 -3.65
N ALA A 156 -15.11 -1.68 -4.62
CA ALA A 156 -13.73 -2.10 -4.39
C ALA A 156 -12.82 -0.90 -4.05
N ILE A 157 -12.97 0.23 -4.75
CA ILE A 157 -12.26 1.48 -4.45
C ILE A 157 -12.62 1.95 -3.04
N GLY A 158 -13.91 1.99 -2.70
CA GLY A 158 -14.38 2.35 -1.37
C GLY A 158 -13.81 1.43 -0.28
N GLY A 159 -13.76 0.13 -0.52
CA GLY A 159 -13.15 -0.86 0.37
C GLY A 159 -11.64 -0.62 0.59
N CYS A 160 -10.88 -0.38 -0.48
CA CYS A 160 -9.46 -0.04 -0.39
C CYS A 160 -9.20 1.26 0.40
N LEU A 161 -10.01 2.29 0.16
CA LEU A 161 -9.89 3.56 0.89
C LEU A 161 -10.24 3.39 2.38
N LEU A 162 -11.27 2.63 2.69
CA LEU A 162 -11.65 2.32 4.08
C LEU A 162 -10.54 1.56 4.79
N GLN A 163 -9.97 0.52 4.18
CA GLN A 163 -8.84 -0.22 4.74
C GLN A 163 -7.63 0.67 4.96
N THR A 164 -7.33 1.55 3.99
CA THR A 164 -6.25 2.53 4.12
C THR A 164 -6.48 3.43 5.33
N ALA A 165 -7.68 3.98 5.50
CA ALA A 165 -8.02 4.83 6.62
C ALA A 165 -7.88 4.11 7.97
N VAL A 166 -8.31 2.85 8.05
CA VAL A 166 -8.17 2.02 9.26
C VAL A 166 -6.69 1.79 9.59
N PHE A 167 -5.87 1.40 8.63
CA PHE A 167 -4.44 1.15 8.88
C PHE A 167 -3.67 2.43 9.22
N VAL A 168 -3.99 3.56 8.57
CA VAL A 168 -3.42 4.86 8.90
C VAL A 168 -3.79 5.27 10.33
N TRP A 169 -5.04 5.08 10.72
CA TRP A 169 -5.50 5.38 12.07
C TRP A 169 -4.80 4.50 13.13
N LEU A 170 -4.70 3.19 12.89
CA LEU A 170 -4.00 2.26 13.76
C LEU A 170 -2.52 2.62 13.88
N GLY A 171 -1.87 2.93 12.76
CA GLY A 171 -0.47 3.34 12.73
C GLY A 171 -0.24 4.64 13.49
N HIS A 172 -1.06 5.65 13.28
CA HIS A 172 -1.00 6.92 14.00
C HIS A 172 -1.18 6.73 15.51
N ARG A 173 -2.19 5.94 15.92
CA ARG A 173 -2.44 5.64 17.34
C ARG A 173 -1.28 4.89 17.99
N THR A 174 -0.68 3.93 17.28
CA THR A 174 0.49 3.18 17.75
C THR A 174 1.71 4.11 17.90
N PHE A 175 1.91 5.00 16.93
CA PHE A 175 3.01 5.96 16.95
C PHE A 175 2.90 6.96 18.11
N LEU A 176 1.70 7.46 18.40
CA LEU A 176 1.47 8.39 19.53
C LEU A 176 1.69 7.76 20.89
N ARG A 177 1.38 6.46 21.05
CA ARG A 177 1.52 5.74 22.32
C ARG A 177 2.91 5.24 22.63
N ARG A 178 3.81 5.32 21.64
CA ARG A 178 5.15 4.80 21.80
C ARG A 178 6.01 5.78 22.60
N ASP A 179 6.65 5.28 23.67
CA ASP A 179 7.67 6.00 24.40
C ASP A 179 8.94 6.06 23.54
N LEU A 180 9.29 7.25 23.05
CA LEU A 180 10.40 7.53 22.15
C LEU A 180 11.55 8.21 22.88
#